data_d102ede036138b88b554e074aeca9b98
#
_entry.id   d102ede036138b88b554e074aeca9b98
#
_cell.length_a   1.000
_cell.length_b   1.000
_cell.length_c   1.000
_cell.angle_alpha   90.00
_cell.angle_beta   90.00
_cell.angle_gamma   90.00
#
_symmetry.space_group_name_H-M   'P 1'
#
loop_
_entity.id
_entity.type
_entity.pdbx_description
1 polymer ?
#
loop_
_entity_poly.entity_id
_entity_poly.type
_entity_poly.pdbx_seq_one_letter_code
_entity_poly.pdbx_strand_id
1 'polypeptide(L)'
;MSSRNSRRLLAKELAATAAAYQVAVVIPHCAECAKPCCRLDPLVLELDWKQLKALWQLEESRTAFDRRLSSGEGPEEIRAGDGRYFAHGKACPAYDETGRSCRVYGQEIKPLGCSDFPVYEDRGSVIADLRCEAVDLEALAIWMARSVGRGFRIVQSADEEFPFLVSLSVRKVAGQRDSGFLPVPPV
;
A
#
# COMPACT_ATOMS: atom_id res chain seq x y z
N MET A 1 -23.66 -19.54 -8.61
CA MET A 1 -23.05 -18.61 -7.61
C MET A 1 -23.42 -17.18 -7.96
N SER A 2 -23.86 -16.37 -6.97
CA SER A 2 -24.27 -14.96 -7.21
C SER A 2 -23.08 -14.14 -7.70
N SER A 3 -23.29 -13.25 -8.67
CA SER A 3 -22.30 -12.30 -9.22
C SER A 3 -21.53 -11.51 -8.13
N ARG A 4 -22.22 -11.19 -7.02
CA ARG A 4 -21.61 -10.49 -5.86
C ARG A 4 -20.55 -11.35 -5.16
N ASN A 5 -20.79 -12.66 -5.01
CA ASN A 5 -19.84 -13.55 -4.34
C ASN A 5 -18.58 -13.75 -5.19
N SER A 6 -18.73 -13.85 -6.52
CA SER A 6 -17.58 -13.96 -7.43
C SER A 6 -16.69 -12.71 -7.41
N ARG A 7 -17.29 -11.50 -7.35
CA ARG A 7 -16.53 -10.24 -7.23
C ARG A 7 -15.75 -10.15 -5.92
N ARG A 8 -16.37 -10.57 -4.79
CA ARG A 8 -15.69 -10.57 -3.49
C ARG A 8 -14.53 -11.55 -3.45
N LEU A 9 -14.66 -12.72 -4.05
CA LEU A 9 -13.58 -13.69 -4.15
C LEU A 9 -12.43 -13.14 -5.00
N LEU A 10 -12.75 -12.55 -6.16
CA LEU A 10 -11.72 -11.93 -7.00
C LEU A 10 -10.96 -10.81 -6.27
N ALA A 11 -11.65 -9.90 -5.59
CA ALA A 11 -11.00 -8.83 -4.82
C ALA A 11 -10.05 -9.41 -3.75
N LYS A 12 -10.47 -10.48 -3.04
CA LYS A 12 -9.63 -11.16 -2.06
C LYS A 12 -8.36 -11.74 -2.69
N GLU A 13 -8.46 -12.37 -3.85
CA GLU A 13 -7.30 -12.94 -4.57
C GLU A 13 -6.36 -11.83 -5.07
N LEU A 14 -6.91 -10.73 -5.55
CA LEU A 14 -6.11 -9.58 -5.99
C LEU A 14 -5.37 -8.92 -4.81
N ALA A 15 -6.04 -8.79 -3.66
CA ALA A 15 -5.40 -8.28 -2.43
C ALA A 15 -4.26 -9.20 -1.97
N ALA A 16 -4.47 -10.52 -1.99
CA ALA A 16 -3.43 -11.49 -1.67
C ALA A 16 -2.25 -11.43 -2.65
N THR A 17 -2.54 -11.24 -3.95
CA THR A 17 -1.53 -11.10 -5.00
C THR A 17 -0.71 -9.83 -4.81
N ALA A 18 -1.35 -8.69 -4.52
CA ALA A 18 -0.66 -7.43 -4.24
C ALA A 18 0.26 -7.56 -3.03
N ALA A 19 -0.23 -8.16 -1.94
CA ALA A 19 0.57 -8.40 -0.74
C ALA A 19 1.76 -9.34 -1.02
N ALA A 20 1.56 -10.41 -1.77
CA ALA A 20 2.64 -11.34 -2.14
C ALA A 20 3.70 -10.67 -3.03
N TYR A 21 3.28 -9.83 -3.99
CA TYR A 21 4.18 -9.04 -4.81
C TYR A 21 5.02 -8.08 -3.96
N GLN A 22 4.40 -7.38 -3.00
CA GLN A 22 5.14 -6.50 -2.08
C GLN A 22 6.22 -7.28 -1.32
N VAL A 23 5.88 -8.44 -0.76
CA VAL A 23 6.83 -9.27 0.01
C VAL A 23 7.99 -9.77 -0.86
N ALA A 24 7.68 -10.24 -2.06
CA ALA A 24 8.68 -10.89 -2.92
C ALA A 24 9.55 -9.92 -3.73
N VAL A 25 9.01 -8.74 -4.07
CA VAL A 25 9.66 -7.78 -5.00
C VAL A 25 10.00 -6.47 -4.31
N VAL A 26 9.02 -5.84 -3.66
CA VAL A 26 9.19 -4.48 -3.13
C VAL A 26 10.09 -4.45 -1.90
N ILE A 27 9.84 -5.33 -0.92
CA ILE A 27 10.58 -5.31 0.34
C ILE A 27 12.07 -5.58 0.16
N PRO A 28 12.51 -6.59 -0.63
CA PRO A 28 13.92 -6.79 -0.90
C PRO A 28 14.59 -5.57 -1.53
N HIS A 29 13.88 -4.87 -2.43
CA HIS A 29 14.38 -3.67 -3.08
C HIS A 29 14.56 -2.49 -2.10
N CYS A 30 13.79 -2.40 -1.02
CA CYS A 30 13.88 -1.30 -0.05
C CYS A 30 15.29 -1.15 0.55
N ALA A 31 16.03 -2.24 0.70
CA ALA A 31 17.40 -2.22 1.21
C ALA A 31 18.37 -1.45 0.30
N GLU A 32 18.09 -1.43 -1.01
CA GLU A 32 18.93 -0.80 -2.05
C GLU A 32 18.33 0.52 -2.55
N CYS A 33 17.07 0.83 -2.20
CA CYS A 33 16.34 1.98 -2.70
C CYS A 33 17.05 3.30 -2.44
N ALA A 34 17.27 4.10 -3.49
CA ALA A 34 17.95 5.40 -3.37
C ALA A 34 17.11 6.44 -2.61
N LYS A 35 15.77 6.32 -2.68
CA LYS A 35 14.81 7.26 -2.09
C LYS A 35 13.76 6.53 -1.25
N PRO A 36 14.13 5.96 -0.09
CA PRO A 36 13.18 5.19 0.71
C PRO A 36 11.99 6.05 1.14
N CYS A 37 10.78 5.58 0.85
CA CYS A 37 9.52 6.24 1.17
C CYS A 37 9.36 6.53 2.68
N CYS A 38 10.03 5.75 3.53
CA CYS A 38 10.06 5.97 4.99
C CYS A 38 10.74 7.28 5.41
N ARG A 39 11.44 7.98 4.51
CA ARG A 39 11.94 9.33 4.77
C ARG A 39 10.88 10.41 4.63
N LEU A 40 9.65 10.04 4.21
CA LEU A 40 8.50 10.93 4.06
C LEU A 40 8.79 12.20 3.22
N ASP A 41 9.67 12.07 2.25
CA ASP A 41 10.03 13.08 1.27
C ASP A 41 9.99 12.41 -0.12
N PRO A 42 8.95 12.49 -0.85
CA PRO A 42 7.81 13.40 -0.96
C PRO A 42 6.46 12.85 -0.45
N LEU A 43 6.43 11.84 0.39
CA LEU A 43 5.19 11.22 0.85
C LEU A 43 4.68 11.88 2.13
N VAL A 44 3.35 11.90 2.29
CA VAL A 44 2.68 12.28 3.52
C VAL A 44 2.11 11.01 4.16
N LEU A 45 2.42 10.77 5.40
CA LEU A 45 1.95 9.62 6.16
C LEU A 45 0.75 10.03 7.01
N GLU A 46 -0.42 9.47 6.69
CA GLU A 46 -1.63 9.64 7.50
C GLU A 46 -1.64 8.65 8.67
N LEU A 47 -1.96 9.14 9.86
CA LEU A 47 -1.89 8.43 11.12
C LEU A 47 -3.16 8.66 11.96
N ASP A 48 -3.63 7.62 12.65
CA ASP A 48 -4.48 7.81 13.80
C ASP A 48 -3.66 8.11 15.07
N TRP A 49 -4.36 8.45 16.18
CA TRP A 49 -3.68 8.75 17.44
C TRP A 49 -2.87 7.56 17.99
N LYS A 50 -3.38 6.34 17.86
CA LYS A 50 -2.71 5.11 18.34
C LYS A 50 -1.40 4.90 17.59
N GLN A 51 -1.42 5.06 16.28
CA GLN A 51 -0.26 4.95 15.41
C GLN A 51 0.78 6.04 15.70
N LEU A 52 0.33 7.30 15.74
CA LEU A 52 1.20 8.42 16.05
C LEU A 52 1.87 8.25 17.41
N LYS A 53 1.09 7.95 18.46
CA LYS A 53 1.59 7.74 19.82
C LYS A 53 2.65 6.65 19.87
N ALA A 54 2.41 5.52 19.21
CA ALA A 54 3.33 4.40 19.23
C ALA A 54 4.60 4.66 18.40
N LEU A 55 4.48 5.25 17.22
CA LEU A 55 5.62 5.49 16.33
C LEU A 55 6.53 6.60 16.86
N TRP A 56 5.96 7.69 17.41
CA TRP A 56 6.73 8.80 18.00
C TRP A 56 7.02 8.61 19.49
N GLN A 57 6.60 7.46 20.08
CA GLN A 57 6.82 7.12 21.49
C GLN A 57 6.31 8.20 22.45
N LEU A 58 5.12 8.75 22.16
CA LEU A 58 4.55 9.83 22.97
C LEU A 58 3.98 9.27 24.28
N GLU A 59 4.37 9.87 25.40
CA GLU A 59 3.83 9.50 26.73
C GLU A 59 2.58 10.29 27.09
N GLU A 60 2.44 11.49 26.51
CA GLU A 60 1.34 12.41 26.78
C GLU A 60 -0.02 11.92 26.26
N SER A 61 -1.10 12.55 26.73
CA SER A 61 -2.45 12.33 26.22
C SER A 61 -2.67 13.02 24.88
N ARG A 62 -3.67 12.54 24.10
CA ARG A 62 -4.05 13.18 22.84
C ARG A 62 -4.32 14.67 23.00
N THR A 63 -5.11 15.05 24.04
CA THR A 63 -5.48 16.45 24.29
C THR A 63 -4.27 17.33 24.61
N ALA A 64 -3.27 16.80 25.33
CA ALA A 64 -2.04 17.54 25.61
C ALA A 64 -1.21 17.73 24.34
N PHE A 65 -1.09 16.69 23.53
CA PHE A 65 -0.40 16.75 22.25
C PHE A 65 -1.06 17.71 21.27
N ASP A 66 -2.40 17.66 21.11
CA ASP A 66 -3.15 18.57 20.24
C ASP A 66 -3.00 20.03 20.66
N ARG A 67 -2.97 20.30 21.98
CA ARG A 67 -2.70 21.65 22.51
C ARG A 67 -1.30 22.11 22.12
N ARG A 68 -0.29 21.26 22.30
CA ARG A 68 1.10 21.57 21.96
C ARG A 68 1.31 21.79 20.46
N LEU A 69 0.61 21.02 19.60
CA LEU A 69 0.60 21.30 18.16
C LEU A 69 -0.02 22.65 17.83
N SER A 70 -1.14 22.98 18.49
CA SER A 70 -1.87 24.25 18.24
C SER A 70 -1.11 25.48 18.72
N SER A 71 -0.26 25.34 19.75
CA SER A 71 0.63 26.43 20.23
C SER A 71 1.92 26.56 19.41
N GLY A 72 2.18 25.67 18.44
CA GLY A 72 3.42 25.66 17.66
C GLY A 72 4.60 25.02 18.37
N GLU A 73 4.38 24.35 19.52
CA GLU A 73 5.41 23.64 20.30
C GLU A 73 5.53 22.16 19.93
N GLY A 74 4.70 21.71 19.00
CA GLY A 74 4.70 20.33 18.50
C GLY A 74 5.82 20.04 17.52
N PRO A 75 5.99 18.76 17.13
CA PRO A 75 6.95 18.39 16.08
C PRO A 75 6.60 19.08 14.76
N GLU A 76 7.59 19.69 14.13
CA GLU A 76 7.43 20.43 12.86
C GLU A 76 6.90 19.56 11.72
N GLU A 77 7.28 18.28 11.73
CA GLU A 77 6.87 17.29 10.74
C GLU A 77 5.43 16.82 10.86
N ILE A 78 4.72 17.15 11.97
CA ILE A 78 3.35 16.71 12.21
C ILE A 78 2.36 17.84 12.00
N ARG A 79 1.29 17.54 11.29
CA ARG A 79 0.09 18.41 11.17
C ARG A 79 -1.13 17.62 11.61
N ALA A 80 -2.07 18.29 12.29
CA ALA A 80 -3.38 17.71 12.63
C ALA A 80 -4.44 18.26 11.66
N GLY A 81 -5.39 17.42 11.26
CA GLY A 81 -6.54 17.77 10.43
C GLY A 81 -7.56 16.65 10.42
N ASP A 82 -8.85 17.00 10.44
CA ASP A 82 -9.99 16.07 10.35
C ASP A 82 -9.92 14.87 11.31
N GLY A 83 -9.39 15.10 12.53
CA GLY A 83 -9.24 14.07 13.55
C GLY A 83 -8.10 13.09 13.28
N ARG A 84 -7.27 13.33 12.28
CA ARG A 84 -6.08 12.56 11.89
C ARG A 84 -4.82 13.41 12.06
N TYR A 85 -3.67 12.77 11.88
CA TYR A 85 -2.36 13.40 11.89
C TYR A 85 -1.64 13.07 10.59
N PHE A 86 -0.85 14.00 10.11
CA PHE A 86 -0.11 13.89 8.86
C PHE A 86 1.36 14.19 9.12
N ALA A 87 2.21 13.20 8.89
CA ALA A 87 3.66 13.34 9.03
C ALA A 87 4.33 13.50 7.66
N HIS A 88 5.29 14.42 7.55
CA HIS A 88 6.00 14.70 6.30
C HIS A 88 7.39 15.33 6.54
N GLY A 89 8.25 15.30 5.54
CA GLY A 89 9.50 16.05 5.50
C GLY A 89 10.63 15.57 6.44
N LYS A 90 10.37 14.53 7.26
CA LYS A 90 11.37 13.86 8.10
C LYS A 90 11.18 12.36 8.07
N ALA A 91 12.25 11.62 8.32
CA ALA A 91 12.17 10.17 8.38
C ALA A 91 11.18 9.69 9.45
N CYS A 92 10.36 8.68 9.09
CA CYS A 92 9.48 8.00 10.03
C CYS A 92 10.32 7.43 11.20
N PRO A 93 9.91 7.62 12.46
CA PRO A 93 10.66 7.08 13.61
C PRO A 93 10.81 5.55 13.59
N ALA A 94 9.95 4.84 12.86
CA ALA A 94 10.08 3.39 12.69
C ALA A 94 11.05 2.99 11.57
N TYR A 95 11.63 3.92 10.83
CA TYR A 95 12.64 3.61 9.84
C TYR A 95 13.99 3.35 10.50
N ASP A 96 14.58 2.20 10.19
CA ASP A 96 15.94 1.86 10.57
C ASP A 96 16.89 2.29 9.43
N GLU A 97 17.64 3.36 9.67
CA GLU A 97 18.60 3.91 8.71
C GLU A 97 19.74 2.93 8.42
N THR A 98 20.17 2.14 9.40
CA THR A 98 21.28 1.21 9.25
C THR A 98 20.86 -0.04 8.46
N GLY A 99 19.73 -0.64 8.84
CA GLY A 99 19.15 -1.80 8.16
C GLY A 99 18.32 -1.44 6.94
N ARG A 100 18.11 -0.14 6.67
CA ARG A 100 17.27 0.40 5.57
C ARG A 100 15.91 -0.30 5.50
N SER A 101 15.28 -0.48 6.65
CA SER A 101 14.08 -1.28 6.78
C SER A 101 13.06 -0.64 7.73
N CYS A 102 11.81 -1.11 7.66
CA CYS A 102 10.74 -0.67 8.55
C CYS A 102 10.65 -1.59 9.77
N ARG A 103 10.91 -1.08 10.97
CA ARG A 103 10.85 -1.84 12.24
C ARG A 103 9.44 -2.33 12.61
N VAL A 104 8.40 -1.70 12.05
CA VAL A 104 7.01 -2.08 12.29
C VAL A 104 6.38 -2.83 11.10
N TYR A 105 7.21 -3.31 10.18
CA TYR A 105 6.71 -4.08 9.05
C TYR A 105 5.99 -5.35 9.53
N GLY A 106 4.79 -5.60 9.00
CA GLY A 106 3.95 -6.74 9.41
C GLY A 106 3.25 -6.59 10.77
N GLN A 107 3.40 -5.47 11.47
CA GLN A 107 2.72 -5.21 12.74
C GLN A 107 1.43 -4.41 12.49
N GLU A 108 0.42 -4.61 13.37
CA GLU A 108 -0.86 -3.87 13.31
C GLU A 108 -0.72 -2.36 13.44
N ILE A 109 0.38 -1.89 14.04
CA ILE A 109 0.66 -0.47 14.21
C ILE A 109 1.10 0.21 12.91
N LYS A 110 1.51 -0.56 11.88
CA LYS A 110 1.91 -0.01 10.59
C LYS A 110 0.72 0.72 9.95
N PRO A 111 0.87 2.00 9.55
CA PRO A 111 -0.20 2.74 8.91
C PRO A 111 -0.66 2.09 7.60
N LEU A 112 -1.98 2.19 7.32
CA LEU A 112 -2.57 1.57 6.12
C LEU A 112 -1.91 2.10 4.85
N GLY A 113 -1.70 3.40 4.73
CA GLY A 113 -1.02 3.99 3.57
C GLY A 113 0.39 3.42 3.33
N CYS A 114 1.13 3.07 4.41
CA CYS A 114 2.42 2.38 4.27
C CYS A 114 2.26 0.89 3.93
N SER A 115 1.14 0.27 4.32
CA SER A 115 0.88 -1.15 4.03
C SER A 115 0.42 -1.33 2.59
N ASP A 116 -0.33 -0.36 2.08
CA ASP A 116 -0.88 -0.36 0.74
C ASP A 116 0.14 0.10 -0.31
N PHE A 117 1.06 1.01 0.06
CA PHE A 117 2.10 1.48 -0.86
C PHE A 117 3.18 0.41 -1.08
N PRO A 118 3.60 0.18 -2.31
CA PRO A 118 3.20 0.84 -3.56
C PRO A 118 2.15 0.06 -4.36
N VAL A 119 1.69 -1.11 -3.90
CA VAL A 119 0.77 -1.97 -4.64
C VAL A 119 -0.33 -2.48 -3.72
N TYR A 120 -1.59 -2.19 -4.05
CA TYR A 120 -2.74 -2.60 -3.23
C TYR A 120 -3.96 -2.89 -4.08
N GLU A 121 -4.94 -3.60 -3.50
CA GLU A 121 -6.25 -3.83 -4.13
C GLU A 121 -7.22 -2.70 -3.80
N ASP A 122 -7.88 -2.15 -4.81
CA ASP A 122 -9.03 -1.26 -4.66
C ASP A 122 -10.13 -1.63 -5.66
N ARG A 123 -11.32 -1.91 -5.12
CA ARG A 123 -12.58 -2.14 -5.86
C ARG A 123 -12.47 -3.15 -7.01
N GLY A 124 -11.70 -4.20 -6.83
CA GLY A 124 -11.52 -5.28 -7.81
C GLY A 124 -10.45 -5.01 -8.86
N SER A 125 -9.60 -4.03 -8.61
CA SER A 125 -8.39 -3.74 -9.39
C SER A 125 -7.18 -3.74 -8.46
N VAL A 126 -5.99 -3.95 -9.00
CA VAL A 126 -4.73 -3.68 -8.29
C VAL A 126 -4.23 -2.31 -8.72
N ILE A 127 -3.96 -1.46 -7.76
CA ILE A 127 -3.37 -0.13 -7.98
C ILE A 127 -1.87 -0.24 -7.75
N ALA A 128 -1.10 0.33 -8.66
CA ALA A 128 0.35 0.40 -8.59
C ALA A 128 0.81 1.87 -8.62
N ASP A 129 1.62 2.26 -7.64
CA ASP A 129 2.20 3.61 -7.54
C ASP A 129 3.63 3.60 -8.10
N LEU A 130 3.81 4.19 -9.26
CA LEU A 130 5.08 4.21 -10.02
C LEU A 130 6.15 5.14 -9.41
N ARG A 131 5.84 5.84 -8.34
CA ARG A 131 6.86 6.58 -7.57
C ARG A 131 7.81 5.63 -6.84
N CYS A 132 7.40 4.39 -6.64
CA CYS A 132 8.28 3.33 -6.13
C CYS A 132 9.02 2.67 -7.30
N GLU A 133 10.34 2.77 -7.32
CA GLU A 133 11.20 2.19 -8.36
C GLU A 133 11.20 0.65 -8.41
N ALA A 134 10.69 -0.01 -7.36
CA ALA A 134 10.51 -1.46 -7.33
C ALA A 134 9.26 -1.95 -8.09
N VAL A 135 8.39 -1.04 -8.54
CA VAL A 135 7.18 -1.42 -9.26
C VAL A 135 7.48 -1.65 -10.73
N ASP A 136 7.36 -2.90 -11.15
CA ASP A 136 7.39 -3.33 -12.54
C ASP A 136 5.98 -3.77 -12.95
N LEU A 137 5.33 -3.00 -13.82
CA LEU A 137 3.95 -3.27 -14.26
C LEU A 137 3.82 -4.56 -15.05
N GLU A 138 4.83 -4.96 -15.81
CA GLU A 138 4.80 -6.21 -16.58
C GLU A 138 4.90 -7.40 -15.64
N ALA A 139 5.85 -7.38 -14.71
CA ALA A 139 5.98 -8.41 -13.67
C ALA A 139 4.70 -8.49 -12.83
N LEU A 140 4.13 -7.38 -12.38
CA LEU A 140 2.88 -7.34 -11.61
C LEU A 140 1.71 -7.93 -12.41
N ALA A 141 1.59 -7.58 -13.69
CA ALA A 141 0.55 -8.15 -14.56
C ALA A 141 0.69 -9.67 -14.71
N ILE A 142 1.92 -10.19 -14.80
CA ILE A 142 2.20 -11.63 -14.82
C ILE A 142 1.78 -12.28 -13.51
N TRP A 143 2.09 -11.68 -12.36
CA TRP A 143 1.63 -12.16 -11.05
C TRP A 143 0.12 -12.25 -10.97
N MET A 144 -0.58 -11.18 -11.37
CA MET A 144 -2.04 -11.15 -11.41
C MET A 144 -2.63 -12.22 -12.36
N ALA A 145 -2.06 -12.36 -13.57
CA ALA A 145 -2.54 -13.34 -14.53
C ALA A 145 -2.43 -14.78 -14.01
N ARG A 146 -1.39 -15.08 -13.24
CA ARG A 146 -1.22 -16.39 -12.57
C ARG A 146 -2.27 -16.62 -11.50
N SER A 147 -2.59 -15.61 -10.67
CA SER A 147 -3.56 -15.75 -9.58
C SER A 147 -5.01 -15.86 -10.08
N VAL A 148 -5.40 -15.14 -11.14
CA VAL A 148 -6.79 -15.16 -11.64
C VAL A 148 -7.07 -16.34 -12.58
N GLY A 149 -6.04 -17.02 -13.07
CA GLY A 149 -6.19 -18.22 -13.92
C GLY A 149 -6.55 -17.94 -15.38
N ARG A 150 -6.85 -19.02 -16.10
CA ARG A 150 -7.14 -18.95 -17.54
C ARG A 150 -8.50 -18.29 -17.81
N GLY A 151 -8.64 -17.61 -18.96
CA GLY A 151 -9.88 -16.97 -19.38
C GLY A 151 -10.01 -15.51 -18.96
N PHE A 152 -8.96 -14.97 -18.33
CA PHE A 152 -8.89 -13.56 -17.98
C PHE A 152 -7.66 -12.89 -18.63
N ARG A 153 -7.77 -11.59 -18.84
CA ARG A 153 -6.66 -10.74 -19.24
C ARG A 153 -6.52 -9.57 -18.27
N ILE A 154 -5.32 -9.12 -18.08
CA ILE A 154 -5.03 -7.92 -17.30
C ILE A 154 -5.07 -6.72 -18.26
N VAL A 155 -5.77 -5.66 -17.86
CA VAL A 155 -5.87 -4.40 -18.60
C VAL A 155 -5.32 -3.30 -17.70
N GLN A 156 -4.36 -2.56 -18.21
CA GLN A 156 -3.75 -1.43 -17.52
C GLN A 156 -4.42 -0.12 -17.94
N SER A 157 -4.59 0.79 -17.00
CA SER A 157 -5.11 2.15 -17.23
C SER A 157 -4.40 3.10 -16.28
N ALA A 158 -3.77 4.14 -16.79
CA ALA A 158 -3.24 5.22 -15.98
C ALA A 158 -4.39 6.06 -15.42
N ASP A 159 -4.19 6.63 -14.23
CA ASP A 159 -5.09 7.62 -13.66
C ASP A 159 -4.87 8.97 -14.36
N GLU A 160 -5.95 9.69 -14.70
CA GLU A 160 -5.88 10.95 -15.44
C GLU A 160 -5.37 12.11 -14.57
N GLU A 161 -5.71 12.09 -13.28
CA GLU A 161 -5.32 13.13 -12.32
C GLU A 161 -3.95 12.84 -11.70
N PHE A 162 -3.66 11.55 -11.47
CA PHE A 162 -2.42 11.07 -10.85
C PHE A 162 -1.69 10.10 -11.78
N PRO A 163 -0.95 10.57 -12.81
CA PRO A 163 -0.34 9.73 -13.84
C PRO A 163 0.65 8.67 -13.33
N PHE A 164 1.11 8.82 -12.08
CA PHE A 164 1.95 7.84 -11.40
C PHE A 164 1.16 6.67 -10.81
N LEU A 165 -0.18 6.75 -10.77
CA LEU A 165 -1.05 5.64 -10.37
C LEU A 165 -1.52 4.88 -11.60
N VAL A 166 -1.30 3.58 -11.60
CA VAL A 166 -1.77 2.68 -12.66
C VAL A 166 -2.69 1.63 -12.06
N SER A 167 -3.90 1.53 -12.63
CA SER A 167 -4.87 0.50 -12.29
C SER A 167 -4.71 -0.71 -13.20
N LEU A 168 -4.57 -1.90 -12.62
CA LEU A 168 -4.56 -3.18 -13.32
C LEU A 168 -5.88 -3.91 -13.03
N SER A 169 -6.74 -3.97 -14.01
CA SER A 169 -8.07 -4.58 -13.93
C SER A 169 -8.12 -5.94 -14.60
N VAL A 170 -8.93 -6.85 -14.05
CA VAL A 170 -9.17 -8.17 -14.60
C VAL A 170 -10.39 -8.14 -15.52
N ARG A 171 -10.24 -8.56 -16.77
CA ARG A 171 -11.32 -8.65 -17.75
C ARG A 171 -11.44 -10.07 -18.29
N LYS A 172 -12.68 -10.58 -18.40
CA LYS A 172 -12.92 -11.86 -19.10
C LYS A 172 -12.53 -11.75 -20.57
N VAL A 173 -11.92 -12.80 -21.09
CA VAL A 173 -11.70 -12.94 -22.53
C VAL A 173 -13.02 -13.38 -23.17
N ALA A 174 -13.50 -12.62 -24.18
CA ALA A 174 -14.74 -12.93 -24.87
C ALA A 174 -14.65 -14.30 -25.58
N GLY A 175 -15.70 -15.13 -25.46
CA GLY A 175 -15.79 -16.43 -26.13
C GLY A 175 -15.33 -17.65 -25.30
N GLN A 176 -14.79 -17.49 -24.13
CA GLN A 176 -14.43 -18.60 -23.25
C GLN A 176 -15.61 -18.94 -22.30
N ARG A 177 -16.07 -20.21 -22.34
CA ARG A 177 -17.08 -20.71 -21.39
C ARG A 177 -16.51 -20.67 -19.97
N ASP A 178 -17.37 -20.46 -18.98
CA ASP A 178 -17.01 -20.44 -17.55
C ASP A 178 -16.38 -21.78 -17.12
N SER A 179 -15.08 -21.92 -17.29
CA SER A 179 -14.29 -22.82 -16.47
C SER A 179 -14.09 -22.09 -15.14
N GLY A 180 -14.77 -22.57 -14.09
CA GLY A 180 -14.83 -21.91 -12.79
C GLY A 180 -13.44 -21.44 -12.31
N PHE A 181 -13.45 -20.33 -11.61
CA PHE A 181 -12.27 -19.79 -10.90
C PHE A 181 -11.67 -20.89 -10.02
N LEU A 182 -10.52 -21.42 -10.41
CA LEU A 182 -9.74 -22.34 -9.60
C LEU A 182 -8.54 -21.56 -9.05
N PRO A 183 -8.46 -21.34 -7.73
CA PRO A 183 -7.29 -20.75 -7.13
C PRO A 183 -6.08 -21.66 -7.41
N VAL A 184 -5.01 -21.05 -7.92
CA VAL A 184 -3.73 -21.75 -8.04
C VAL A 184 -3.10 -21.80 -6.65
N PRO A 185 -2.67 -22.97 -6.15
CA PRO A 185 -2.01 -23.06 -4.84
C PRO A 185 -0.75 -22.19 -4.81
N PRO A 186 -0.42 -21.58 -3.66
CA PRO A 186 0.81 -20.83 -3.52
C PRO A 186 2.02 -21.74 -3.75
N VAL A 187 3.02 -21.22 -4.45
CA VAL A 187 4.34 -21.86 -4.64
C VAL A 187 5.19 -21.62 -3.39
#